data_13b99738bf656819bd4ba05b9e7a990a
#
_entry.id   13b99738bf656819bd4ba05b9e7a990a
#
_cell.length_a   1.000
_cell.length_b   1.000
_cell.length_c   1.000
_cell.angle_alpha   90.00
_cell.angle_beta   90.00
_cell.angle_gamma   90.00
#
_symmetry.space_group_name_H-M   'P 1'
#
loop_
_entity.id
_entity.type
_entity.pdbx_description
1 polymer ?
#
loop_
_entity_poly.entity_id
_entity_poly.type
_entity_poly.pdbx_seq_one_letter_code
_entity_poly.pdbx_strand_id
1 'polypeptide(L)'
;RSTLFLLDECAQLGEFGPLRQSMTLLRGYGLQVWPFFQDLSQLQRLYPKDWQTIFNNAGVFQLFGVANHLMAKGSADLIGDVNADALRSMAKDRQIIAVANEKAQSARLPDYLVDAPFAGQFDPNPMFD
;
A
#
# COMPACT_ATOMS: atom_id res chain seq x y z
N ARG A 1 4.05 7.03 -22.90
CA ARG A 1 3.62 5.79 -22.22
C ARG A 1 4.10 5.84 -20.78
N SER A 2 3.26 5.50 -19.83
CA SER A 2 3.65 5.33 -18.43
C SER A 2 3.93 3.86 -18.14
N THR A 3 4.88 3.59 -17.25
CA THR A 3 5.23 2.25 -16.79
C THR A 3 4.99 2.16 -15.29
N LEU A 4 4.26 1.13 -14.85
CA LEU A 4 4.02 0.84 -13.44
C LEU A 4 4.91 -0.33 -13.01
N PHE A 5 5.70 -0.11 -11.96
CA PHE A 5 6.42 -1.14 -11.23
C PHE A 5 5.63 -1.51 -9.98
N LEU A 6 5.15 -2.73 -9.93
CA LEU A 6 4.47 -3.29 -8.78
C LEU A 6 5.49 -4.12 -8.00
N LEU A 7 5.84 -3.68 -6.78
CA LEU A 7 6.87 -4.31 -5.95
C LEU A 7 6.20 -5.00 -4.77
N ASP A 8 5.75 -6.23 -5.03
CA ASP A 8 5.22 -7.09 -3.98
C ASP A 8 6.33 -7.46 -2.99
N GLU A 9 6.01 -7.50 -1.69
CA GLU A 9 6.99 -7.73 -0.63
C GLU A 9 8.25 -6.86 -0.74
N CYS A 10 8.08 -5.57 -1.01
CA CYS A 10 9.17 -4.63 -1.26
C CYS A 10 10.27 -4.67 -0.19
N ALA A 11 9.94 -5.03 1.05
CA ALA A 11 10.89 -5.16 2.14
C ALA A 11 11.95 -6.26 1.92
N GLN A 12 11.68 -7.26 1.07
CA GLN A 12 12.65 -8.30 0.72
C GLN A 12 13.83 -7.78 -0.10
N LEU A 13 13.64 -6.64 -0.76
CA LEU A 13 14.72 -5.98 -1.51
C LEU A 13 15.74 -5.27 -0.60
N GLY A 14 15.48 -5.22 0.72
CA GLY A 14 16.30 -4.46 1.66
C GLY A 14 16.20 -2.94 1.41
N GLU A 15 17.27 -2.22 1.76
CA GLU A 15 17.39 -0.81 1.41
C GLU A 15 17.65 -0.66 -0.10
N PHE A 16 16.58 -0.46 -0.84
CA PHE A 16 16.63 -0.35 -2.29
C PHE A 16 16.69 1.12 -2.73
N GLY A 17 17.91 1.62 -2.97
CA GLY A 17 18.14 3.01 -3.38
C GLY A 17 17.30 3.50 -4.56
N PRO A 18 17.10 2.69 -5.63
CA PRO A 18 16.22 3.05 -6.73
C PRO A 18 14.76 3.34 -6.34
N LEU A 19 14.23 2.73 -5.27
CA LEU A 19 12.88 3.06 -4.78
C LEU A 19 12.80 4.53 -4.37
N ARG A 20 13.75 5.00 -3.55
CA ARG A 20 13.81 6.39 -3.12
C ARG A 20 13.93 7.35 -4.30
N GLN A 21 14.80 7.03 -5.25
CA GLN A 21 14.99 7.84 -6.46
C GLN A 21 13.74 7.86 -7.34
N SER A 22 13.05 6.74 -7.49
CA SER A 22 11.83 6.65 -8.29
C SER A 22 10.69 7.48 -7.71
N MET A 23 10.52 7.46 -6.40
CA MET A 23 9.50 8.25 -5.71
C MET A 23 9.74 9.76 -5.78
N THR A 24 10.99 10.19 -5.94
CA THR A 24 11.35 11.63 -5.96
C THR A 24 11.64 12.17 -7.37
N LEU A 25 12.34 11.42 -8.21
CA LEU A 25 12.89 11.93 -9.47
C LEU A 25 12.19 11.37 -10.70
N LEU A 26 11.78 10.10 -10.70
CA LEU A 26 11.34 9.42 -11.91
C LEU A 26 9.87 9.64 -12.27
N ARG A 27 9.13 10.30 -11.39
CA ARG A 27 7.73 10.67 -11.63
C ARG A 27 7.55 11.48 -12.91
N GLY A 28 8.47 12.40 -13.18
CA GLY A 28 8.47 13.24 -14.40
C GLY A 28 8.74 12.45 -15.68
N TYR A 29 9.26 11.23 -15.59
CA TYR A 29 9.56 10.36 -16.74
C TYR A 29 8.47 9.33 -17.05
N GLY A 30 7.30 9.46 -16.40
CA GLY A 30 6.19 8.52 -16.58
C GLY A 30 6.40 7.16 -15.89
N LEU A 31 7.34 7.09 -14.95
CA LEU A 31 7.54 5.90 -14.12
C LEU A 31 6.71 6.02 -12.85
N GLN A 32 5.93 4.99 -12.57
CA GLN A 32 5.14 4.85 -11.36
C GLN A 32 5.61 3.62 -10.60
N VAL A 33 5.69 3.73 -9.28
CA VAL A 33 6.07 2.62 -8.41
C VAL A 33 4.99 2.40 -7.38
N TRP A 34 4.58 1.17 -7.21
CA TRP A 34 3.62 0.74 -6.21
C TRP A 34 4.26 -0.30 -5.30
N PRO A 35 4.93 0.13 -4.23
CA PRO A 35 5.57 -0.77 -3.28
C PRO A 35 4.58 -1.24 -2.21
N PHE A 36 4.65 -2.52 -1.86
CA PHE A 36 3.89 -3.12 -0.77
C PHE A 36 4.82 -3.43 0.40
N PHE A 37 4.41 -2.99 1.57
CA PHE A 37 5.05 -3.31 2.86
C PHE A 37 4.03 -3.99 3.76
N GLN A 38 4.48 -4.92 4.59
CA GLN A 38 3.59 -5.58 5.55
C GLN A 38 3.09 -4.61 6.61
N ASP A 39 3.95 -3.66 6.99
CA ASP A 39 3.62 -2.62 7.95
C ASP A 39 4.55 -1.39 7.81
N LEU A 40 4.17 -0.33 8.51
CA LEU A 40 4.93 0.91 8.54
C LEU A 40 6.32 0.72 9.16
N SER A 41 6.48 -0.21 10.11
CA SER A 41 7.76 -0.43 10.78
C SER A 41 8.82 -1.00 9.83
N GLN A 42 8.42 -1.79 8.83
CA GLN A 42 9.34 -2.24 7.77
C GLN A 42 9.88 -1.05 6.98
N LEU A 43 9.00 -0.13 6.57
CA LEU A 43 9.41 1.07 5.85
C LEU A 43 10.36 1.94 6.68
N GLN A 44 10.02 2.18 7.95
CA GLN A 44 10.85 2.96 8.87
C GLN A 44 12.21 2.33 9.14
N ARG A 45 12.27 1.01 9.28
CA ARG A 45 13.51 0.27 9.51
C ARG A 45 14.43 0.29 8.29
N LEU A 46 13.88 0.13 7.10
CA LEU A 46 14.65 0.06 5.86
C LEU A 46 15.10 1.45 5.39
N TYR A 47 14.30 2.47 5.66
CA TYR A 47 14.56 3.85 5.25
C TYR A 47 14.46 4.82 6.42
N PRO A 48 15.30 4.66 7.48
CA PRO A 48 15.14 5.40 8.73
C PRO A 48 15.23 6.91 8.57
N LYS A 49 15.93 7.40 7.54
CA LYS A 49 16.07 8.83 7.22
C LYS A 49 15.06 9.33 6.19
N ASP A 50 14.58 8.44 5.31
CA ASP A 50 13.84 8.81 4.10
C ASP A 50 12.38 8.35 4.09
N TRP A 51 11.95 7.54 5.06
CA TRP A 51 10.59 6.98 5.06
C TRP A 51 9.48 8.03 4.98
N GLN A 52 9.66 9.17 5.65
CA GLN A 52 8.72 10.28 5.58
C GLN A 52 8.69 10.93 4.20
N THR A 53 9.85 11.05 3.56
CA THR A 53 9.95 11.57 2.19
C THR A 53 9.27 10.62 1.20
N ILE A 54 9.50 9.31 1.35
CA ILE A 54 8.82 8.28 0.53
C ILE A 54 7.31 8.39 0.73
N PHE A 55 6.88 8.48 1.99
CA PHE A 55 5.46 8.61 2.33
C PHE A 55 4.85 9.88 1.74
N ASN A 56 5.45 11.04 1.96
CA ASN A 56 4.92 12.33 1.52
C ASN A 56 4.91 12.50 -0.02
N ASN A 57 5.73 11.74 -0.75
CA ASN A 57 5.73 11.74 -2.22
C ASN A 57 4.76 10.71 -2.82
N ALA A 58 4.15 9.84 -2.02
CA ALA A 58 3.12 8.96 -2.52
C ALA A 58 1.84 9.75 -2.84
N GLY A 59 1.33 9.59 -4.05
CA GLY A 59 0.07 10.21 -4.46
C GLY A 59 -1.16 9.46 -3.95
N VAL A 60 -1.00 8.19 -3.64
CA VAL A 60 -2.07 7.30 -3.12
C VAL A 60 -1.51 6.42 -2.03
N PHE A 61 -2.25 6.29 -0.96
CA PHE A 61 -2.06 5.29 0.08
C PHE A 61 -3.17 4.27 0.05
N GLN A 62 -2.79 3.02 0.17
CA GLN A 62 -3.70 1.91 0.32
C GLN A 62 -3.36 1.17 1.60
N LEU A 63 -4.31 1.08 2.51
CA LEU A 63 -4.15 0.42 3.80
C LEU A 63 -5.19 -0.68 3.95
N PHE A 64 -4.70 -1.87 4.22
CA PHE A 64 -5.51 -3.03 4.58
C PHE A 64 -5.72 -3.09 6.10
N GLY A 65 -6.64 -3.93 6.57
CA GLY A 65 -6.92 -4.07 7.99
C GLY A 65 -5.68 -4.41 8.81
N VAL A 66 -5.55 -3.79 9.97
CA VAL A 66 -4.44 -3.99 10.91
C VAL A 66 -4.96 -4.58 12.22
N ALA A 67 -4.38 -5.69 12.65
CA ALA A 67 -4.79 -6.37 13.87
C ALA A 67 -4.23 -5.73 15.16
N ASN A 68 -3.12 -5.02 15.06
CA ASN A 68 -2.38 -4.48 16.19
C ASN A 68 -2.74 -3.00 16.43
N HIS A 69 -3.04 -2.64 17.69
CA HIS A 69 -3.43 -1.28 18.07
C HIS A 69 -2.34 -0.23 17.79
N LEU A 70 -1.08 -0.56 18.04
CA LEU A 70 0.04 0.37 17.80
C LEU A 70 0.16 0.71 16.32
N MET A 71 0.01 -0.29 15.45
CA MET A 71 0.08 -0.11 14.01
C MET A 71 -1.15 0.63 13.48
N ALA A 72 -2.33 0.32 14.00
CA ALA A 72 -3.55 1.04 13.66
C ALA A 72 -3.45 2.52 14.05
N LYS A 73 -2.91 2.82 15.24
CA LYS A 73 -2.68 4.19 15.69
C LYS A 73 -1.67 4.90 14.80
N GLY A 74 -0.50 4.30 14.54
CA GLY A 74 0.51 4.90 13.67
C GLY A 74 0.00 5.17 12.25
N SER A 75 -0.78 4.25 11.68
CA SER A 75 -1.40 4.43 10.36
C SER A 75 -2.49 5.51 10.38
N ALA A 76 -3.31 5.56 11.43
CA ALA A 76 -4.33 6.58 11.59
C ALA A 76 -3.72 7.98 11.73
N ASP A 77 -2.66 8.12 12.53
CA ASP A 77 -1.94 9.38 12.74
C ASP A 77 -1.31 9.88 11.42
N LEU A 78 -0.83 8.98 10.57
CA LEU A 78 -0.26 9.34 9.27
C LEU A 78 -1.30 9.75 8.23
N ILE A 79 -2.44 9.07 8.19
CA ILE A 79 -3.53 9.37 7.26
C ILE A 79 -4.30 10.61 7.70
N GLY A 80 -4.52 10.75 9.02
CA GLY A 80 -5.16 11.91 9.64
C GLY A 80 -6.68 11.86 9.70
N ASP A 81 -7.33 11.26 8.72
CA ASP A 81 -8.80 11.24 8.59
C ASP A 81 -9.45 9.93 9.06
N VAL A 82 -8.65 9.03 9.62
CA VAL A 82 -9.10 7.69 10.02
C VAL A 82 -8.77 7.44 11.47
N ASN A 83 -9.66 6.78 12.17
CA ASN A 83 -9.45 6.46 13.57
C ASN A 83 -8.92 5.03 13.73
N ALA A 84 -8.07 4.82 14.73
CA ALA A 84 -7.39 3.55 14.96
C ALA A 84 -8.36 2.39 15.23
N ASP A 85 -9.47 2.65 15.94
CA ASP A 85 -10.46 1.60 16.24
C ASP A 85 -11.22 1.17 14.97
N ALA A 86 -11.50 2.12 14.08
CA ALA A 86 -12.10 1.82 12.77
C ALA A 86 -11.16 0.94 11.92
N LEU A 87 -9.85 1.19 11.95
CA LEU A 87 -8.87 0.35 11.26
C LEU A 87 -8.81 -1.07 11.81
N ARG A 88 -8.86 -1.21 13.14
CA ARG A 88 -8.82 -2.52 13.80
C ARG A 88 -10.07 -3.35 13.59
N SER A 89 -11.22 -2.70 13.52
CA SER A 89 -12.53 -3.35 13.32
C SER A 89 -12.92 -3.46 11.86
N MET A 90 -12.07 -3.03 10.94
CA MET A 90 -12.35 -3.07 9.51
C MET A 90 -12.53 -4.53 9.03
N ALA A 91 -13.58 -4.77 8.27
CA ALA A 91 -13.84 -6.08 7.68
C ALA A 91 -12.72 -6.49 6.72
N LYS A 92 -12.48 -7.79 6.58
CA LYS A 92 -11.38 -8.33 5.76
C LYS A 92 -11.49 -8.01 4.27
N ASP A 93 -12.69 -7.73 3.80
CA ASP A 93 -12.99 -7.35 2.42
C ASP A 93 -12.96 -5.83 2.20
N ARG A 94 -12.41 -5.08 3.14
CA ARG A 94 -12.34 -3.62 3.08
C ARG A 94 -10.90 -3.13 3.11
N GLN A 95 -10.71 -1.95 2.56
CA GLN A 95 -9.46 -1.21 2.56
C GLN A 95 -9.74 0.28 2.76
N ILE A 96 -8.73 1.01 3.17
CA ILE A 96 -8.72 2.46 3.15
C ILE A 96 -7.85 2.93 1.98
N ILE A 97 -8.37 3.85 1.20
CA ILE A 97 -7.64 4.54 0.14
C ILE A 97 -7.60 6.01 0.50
N ALA A 98 -6.40 6.55 0.62
CA ALA A 98 -6.16 7.96 0.82
C ALA A 98 -5.41 8.53 -0.40
N VAL A 99 -6.03 9.46 -1.09
CA VAL A 99 -5.45 10.20 -2.21
C VAL A 99 -4.96 11.54 -1.69
N ALA A 100 -3.80 11.99 -2.16
CA ALA A 100 -3.24 13.27 -1.75
C ALA A 100 -4.27 14.40 -1.90
N ASN A 101 -4.44 15.20 -0.84
CA ASN A 101 -5.39 16.31 -0.74
C ASN A 101 -6.88 15.92 -0.74
N GLU A 102 -7.21 14.65 -0.61
CA GLU A 102 -8.58 14.17 -0.48
C GLU A 102 -8.79 13.45 0.86
N LYS A 103 -10.04 13.35 1.29
CA LYS A 103 -10.39 12.56 2.47
C LYS A 103 -10.19 11.08 2.20
N ALA A 104 -9.66 10.37 3.20
CA ALA A 104 -9.54 8.92 3.13
C ALA A 104 -10.91 8.25 2.97
N GLN A 105 -10.99 7.27 2.11
CA GLN A 105 -12.22 6.57 1.77
C GLN A 105 -12.09 5.08 2.07
N SER A 106 -13.15 4.48 2.61
CA SER A 106 -13.25 3.04 2.72
C SER A 106 -13.80 2.45 1.43
N ALA A 107 -13.08 1.50 0.86
CA ALA A 107 -13.45 0.79 -0.36
C ALA A 107 -13.52 -0.72 -0.12
N ARG A 108 -14.32 -1.42 -0.91
CA ARG A 108 -14.33 -2.88 -0.93
C ARG A 108 -13.09 -3.39 -1.68
N LEU A 109 -12.48 -4.44 -1.17
CA LEU A 109 -11.47 -5.19 -1.90
C LEU A 109 -12.15 -6.06 -2.96
N PRO A 110 -11.73 -6.02 -4.22
CA PRO A 110 -12.22 -6.98 -5.20
C PRO A 110 -11.72 -8.39 -4.86
N ASP A 111 -12.59 -9.37 -5.06
CA ASP A 111 -12.24 -10.78 -5.00
C ASP A 111 -12.04 -11.30 -6.43
N TYR A 112 -10.81 -11.56 -6.82
CA TYR A 112 -10.48 -11.98 -8.18
C TYR A 112 -11.07 -13.34 -8.56
N LEU A 113 -11.50 -14.14 -7.58
CA LEU A 113 -12.12 -15.44 -7.83
C LEU A 113 -13.56 -15.33 -8.34
N VAL A 114 -14.28 -14.29 -7.90
CA VAL A 114 -15.73 -14.16 -8.13
C VAL A 114 -16.15 -12.85 -8.77
N ASP A 115 -15.37 -11.78 -8.62
CA ASP A 115 -15.73 -10.46 -9.13
C ASP A 115 -15.36 -10.29 -10.61
N ALA A 116 -16.29 -9.78 -11.42
CA ALA A 116 -15.95 -9.29 -12.75
C ALA A 116 -15.06 -8.03 -12.65
N PRO A 117 -14.08 -7.84 -13.53
CA PRO A 117 -13.75 -8.64 -14.72
C PRO A 117 -12.75 -9.79 -14.46
N PHE A 118 -12.36 -10.05 -13.22
CA PHE A 118 -11.26 -10.95 -12.87
C PHE A 118 -11.67 -12.43 -12.85
N ALA A 119 -12.94 -12.71 -12.53
CA ALA A 119 -13.44 -14.08 -12.45
C ALA A 119 -13.19 -14.87 -13.74
N GLY A 120 -12.55 -16.02 -13.60
CA GLY A 120 -12.21 -16.90 -14.73
C GLY A 120 -11.01 -16.46 -15.58
N GLN A 121 -10.28 -15.41 -15.17
CA GLN A 121 -9.08 -14.93 -15.86
C GLN A 121 -7.76 -15.38 -15.19
N PHE A 122 -7.82 -16.45 -14.42
CA PHE A 122 -6.67 -17.01 -13.71
C PHE A 122 -6.63 -18.52 -13.93
N ASP A 123 -5.44 -19.08 -13.91
CA ASP A 123 -5.24 -20.51 -13.91
C ASP A 123 -5.48 -21.09 -12.51
N PRO A 124 -5.98 -22.34 -12.41
CA PRO A 124 -6.07 -23.02 -11.13
C PRO A 124 -4.71 -23.03 -10.41
N ASN A 125 -4.69 -22.72 -9.13
CA ASN A 125 -3.45 -22.80 -8.38
C ASN A 125 -3.07 -24.28 -8.16
N PRO A 126 -1.94 -24.76 -8.72
CA PRO A 126 -1.56 -26.18 -8.62
C PRO A 126 -1.22 -26.63 -7.18
N MET A 127 -1.13 -25.69 -6.23
CA MET A 127 -0.87 -25.98 -4.82
C MET A 127 -2.15 -26.19 -4.01
N PHE A 128 -3.31 -25.93 -4.60
CA PHE A 128 -4.62 -26.05 -3.96
C PHE A 128 -5.55 -26.82 -4.93
N ASP A 129 -5.63 -28.11 -4.72
CA ASP A 129 -6.64 -28.98 -5.33
C ASP A 129 -7.97 -28.87 -4.56
#